data_d77abffd721678b7b09b4613d8211e64
#
_entry.id   d77abffd721678b7b09b4613d8211e64
#
_cell.length_a   1.000
_cell.length_b   1.000
_cell.length_c   1.000
_cell.angle_alpha   90.00
_cell.angle_beta   90.00
_cell.angle_gamma   90.00
#
_symmetry.space_group_name_H-M   'P 1'
#
loop_
_entity.id
_entity.type
_entity.pdbx_description
1 polymer ?
#
loop_
_entity_poly.entity_id
_entity_poly.type
_entity_poly.pdbx_seq_one_letter_code
_entity_poly.pdbx_strand_id
1 'polypeptide(L)'
;LITALIAVIILRKFIMRQWKDFMNNKLSIIVAGCFLGFFLNICANAIGSSIVKLFVDQSSSVNQQQVESLTKSIPAIMFFVTGFLAPIGEELIFRGIIFTGLRKYNRFLAYVVSAFLFGFIHVMNSVFAGNIFEMVQMIPYACSGLVFAYIYESTDNIWASILTHMTNNIFALLVILF
;
A
#
# COMPACT_ATOMS: atom_id res chain seq x y z
N LEU A 1 6.87 -10.87 6.66
CA LEU A 1 7.16 -10.54 8.07
C LEU A 1 8.66 -10.33 8.31
N ILE A 2 9.54 -11.26 7.91
CA ILE A 2 11.00 -11.14 8.08
C ILE A 2 11.55 -9.90 7.36
N THR A 3 11.13 -9.64 6.13
CA THR A 3 11.52 -8.46 5.35
C THR A 3 11.11 -7.15 6.02
N ALA A 4 9.91 -7.10 6.63
CA ALA A 4 9.45 -5.94 7.38
C ALA A 4 10.29 -5.70 8.64
N LEU A 5 10.64 -6.76 9.38
CA LEU A 5 11.53 -6.66 10.54
C LEU A 5 12.91 -6.14 10.16
N ILE A 6 13.49 -6.65 9.08
CA ILE A 6 14.79 -6.18 8.56
C ILE A 6 14.68 -4.69 8.18
N ALA A 7 13.61 -4.28 7.48
CA ALA A 7 13.40 -2.88 7.13
C ALA A 7 13.31 -1.97 8.36
N VAL A 8 12.60 -2.39 9.41
CA VAL A 8 12.51 -1.64 10.68
C VAL A 8 13.88 -1.47 11.34
N ILE A 9 14.69 -2.54 11.38
CA ILE A 9 16.04 -2.48 11.97
C ILE A 9 16.95 -1.54 11.19
N ILE A 10 16.97 -1.66 9.86
CA ILE A 10 17.81 -0.83 8.98
C ILE A 10 17.36 0.64 9.06
N LEU A 11 16.06 0.89 9.02
CA LEU A 11 15.48 2.23 8.96
C LEU A 11 15.19 2.84 10.34
N ARG A 12 15.64 2.24 11.44
CA ARG A 12 15.31 2.70 12.81
C ARG A 12 15.53 4.19 13.04
N LYS A 13 16.65 4.76 12.56
CA LYS A 13 16.95 6.20 12.69
C LYS A 13 15.99 7.06 11.87
N PHE A 14 15.64 6.60 10.67
CA PHE A 14 14.65 7.24 9.81
C PHE A 14 13.26 7.22 10.48
N ILE A 15 12.82 6.07 10.98
CA ILE A 15 11.53 5.91 11.65
C ILE A 15 11.43 6.83 12.88
N MET A 16 12.49 6.89 13.71
CA MET A 16 12.50 7.75 14.90
C MET A 16 12.42 9.24 14.53
N ARG A 17 13.11 9.68 13.47
CA ARG A 17 13.00 11.05 12.97
C ARG A 17 11.58 11.36 12.49
N GLN A 18 11.03 10.49 11.63
CA GLN A 18 9.67 10.63 11.08
C GLN A 18 8.60 10.59 12.17
N TRP A 19 8.81 9.81 13.23
CA TRP A 19 7.93 9.78 14.40
C TRP A 19 7.96 11.11 15.18
N LYS A 20 9.14 11.70 15.38
CA LYS A 20 9.26 13.01 16.02
C LYS A 20 8.52 14.08 15.22
N ASP A 21 8.70 14.09 13.90
CA ASP A 21 8.01 15.04 13.00
C ASP A 21 6.49 14.80 13.01
N PHE A 22 6.05 13.53 13.05
CA PHE A 22 4.64 13.17 13.24
C PHE A 22 4.08 13.76 14.53
N MET A 23 4.78 13.62 15.66
CA MET A 23 4.30 14.11 16.96
C MET A 23 4.17 15.64 16.99
N ASN A 24 5.01 16.35 16.25
CA ASN A 24 4.94 17.81 16.15
C ASN A 24 3.78 18.28 15.25
N ASN A 25 3.38 17.48 14.24
CA ASN A 25 2.40 17.82 13.21
C ASN A 25 1.25 16.81 13.13
N LYS A 26 0.94 16.11 14.24
CA LYS A 26 0.06 14.93 14.26
C LYS A 26 -1.29 15.17 13.62
N LEU A 27 -1.96 16.30 13.88
CA LEU A 27 -3.29 16.58 13.31
C LEU A 27 -3.24 16.68 11.79
N SER A 28 -2.30 17.43 11.24
CA SER A 28 -2.11 17.57 9.79
C SER A 28 -1.82 16.23 9.12
N ILE A 29 -0.93 15.41 9.72
CA ILE A 29 -0.54 14.10 9.18
C ILE A 29 -1.70 13.10 9.27
N ILE A 30 -2.48 13.09 10.36
CA ILE A 30 -3.66 12.24 10.49
C ILE A 30 -4.73 12.65 9.46
N VAL A 31 -5.00 13.95 9.31
CA VAL A 31 -5.96 14.43 8.30
C VAL A 31 -5.50 14.08 6.89
N ALA A 32 -4.23 14.29 6.57
CA ALA A 32 -3.68 13.93 5.27
C ALA A 32 -3.75 12.40 5.02
N GLY A 33 -3.40 11.58 5.99
CA GLY A 33 -3.40 10.13 5.86
C GLY A 33 -4.80 9.50 5.89
N CYS A 34 -5.56 9.73 6.98
CA CYS A 34 -6.81 9.02 7.20
C CYS A 34 -7.99 9.56 6.37
N PHE A 35 -7.96 10.82 5.93
CA PHE A 35 -9.06 11.40 5.16
C PHE A 35 -8.67 11.65 3.70
N LEU A 36 -7.70 12.55 3.44
CA LEU A 36 -7.33 12.88 2.06
C LEU A 36 -6.76 11.65 1.34
N GLY A 37 -5.78 10.98 1.94
CA GLY A 37 -5.15 9.81 1.35
C GLY A 37 -6.14 8.67 1.12
N PHE A 38 -6.99 8.39 2.10
CA PHE A 38 -8.04 7.38 1.98
C PHE A 38 -9.02 7.71 0.84
N PHE A 39 -9.51 8.96 0.77
CA PHE A 39 -10.40 9.39 -0.32
C PHE A 39 -9.74 9.24 -1.70
N LEU A 40 -8.50 9.73 -1.84
CA LEU A 40 -7.75 9.60 -3.10
C LEU A 40 -7.54 8.13 -3.46
N ASN A 41 -7.29 7.27 -2.47
CA ASN A 41 -7.07 5.85 -2.69
C ASN A 41 -8.35 5.13 -3.16
N ILE A 42 -9.53 5.47 -2.62
CA ILE A 42 -10.81 4.96 -3.13
C ILE A 42 -10.98 5.34 -4.60
N CYS A 43 -10.75 6.60 -4.96
CA CYS A 43 -10.84 7.06 -6.35
C CYS A 43 -9.85 6.33 -7.26
N ALA A 44 -8.61 6.19 -6.83
CA ALA A 44 -7.56 5.51 -7.58
C ALA A 44 -7.87 4.01 -7.80
N ASN A 45 -8.37 3.33 -6.77
CA ASN A 45 -8.82 1.94 -6.88
C ASN A 45 -10.03 1.79 -7.82
N ALA A 46 -11.00 2.70 -7.76
CA ALA A 46 -12.15 2.69 -8.66
C ALA A 46 -11.71 2.85 -10.12
N ILE A 47 -10.79 3.79 -10.40
CA ILE A 47 -10.20 3.97 -11.74
C ILE A 47 -9.45 2.71 -12.17
N GLY A 48 -8.55 2.20 -11.32
CA GLY A 48 -7.76 1.00 -11.61
C GLY A 48 -8.63 -0.22 -11.90
N SER A 49 -9.66 -0.44 -11.08
CA SER A 49 -10.61 -1.55 -11.26
C SER A 49 -11.46 -1.38 -12.52
N SER A 50 -11.81 -0.16 -12.89
CA SER A 50 -12.53 0.12 -14.15
C SER A 50 -11.66 -0.19 -15.36
N ILE A 51 -10.35 0.11 -15.28
CA ILE A 51 -9.40 -0.26 -16.36
C ILE A 51 -9.27 -1.79 -16.47
N VAL A 52 -9.14 -2.50 -15.34
CA VAL A 52 -9.06 -3.97 -15.35
C VAL A 52 -10.25 -4.60 -16.05
N LYS A 53 -11.48 -4.12 -15.80
CA LYS A 53 -12.72 -4.63 -16.42
C LYS A 53 -12.76 -4.50 -17.95
N LEU A 54 -11.90 -3.66 -18.55
CA LEU A 54 -11.78 -3.56 -20.01
C LEU A 54 -11.00 -4.72 -20.62
N PHE A 55 -10.23 -5.45 -19.83
CA PHE A 55 -9.31 -6.49 -20.28
C PHE A 55 -9.63 -7.88 -19.75
N VAL A 56 -10.28 -7.97 -18.58
CA VAL A 56 -10.52 -9.23 -17.87
C VAL A 56 -11.89 -9.20 -17.21
N ASP A 57 -12.68 -10.26 -17.41
CA ASP A 57 -14.01 -10.40 -16.77
C ASP A 57 -13.90 -10.72 -15.27
N GLN A 58 -12.74 -11.18 -14.81
CA GLN A 58 -12.49 -11.49 -13.40
C GLN A 58 -12.52 -10.23 -12.54
N SER A 59 -13.38 -10.19 -11.53
CA SER A 59 -13.64 -9.02 -10.70
C SER A 59 -12.53 -8.70 -9.68
N SER A 60 -11.71 -9.69 -9.29
CA SER A 60 -10.67 -9.52 -8.28
C SER A 60 -9.46 -10.42 -8.54
N SER A 61 -8.28 -9.99 -8.09
CA SER A 61 -7.04 -10.77 -8.17
C SER A 61 -7.09 -12.02 -7.28
N VAL A 62 -6.26 -13.01 -7.57
CA VAL A 62 -6.06 -14.19 -6.71
C VAL A 62 -5.63 -13.76 -5.30
N ASN A 63 -4.77 -12.76 -5.18
CA ASN A 63 -4.38 -12.20 -3.88
C ASN A 63 -5.58 -11.68 -3.08
N GLN A 64 -6.48 -10.91 -3.70
CA GLN A 64 -7.68 -10.39 -3.04
C GLN A 64 -8.61 -11.53 -2.59
N GLN A 65 -8.81 -12.55 -3.42
CA GLN A 65 -9.61 -13.73 -3.07
C GLN A 65 -9.02 -14.48 -1.87
N GLN A 66 -7.69 -14.61 -1.80
CA GLN A 66 -7.01 -15.22 -0.65
C GLN A 66 -7.21 -14.39 0.62
N VAL A 67 -7.07 -13.05 0.54
CA VAL A 67 -7.32 -12.14 1.67
C VAL A 67 -8.77 -12.28 2.15
N GLU A 68 -9.76 -12.31 1.27
CA GLU A 68 -11.17 -12.49 1.62
C GLU A 68 -11.42 -13.84 2.32
N SER A 69 -10.90 -14.94 1.77
CA SER A 69 -11.03 -16.27 2.35
C SER A 69 -10.42 -16.35 3.75
N LEU A 70 -9.20 -15.84 3.92
CA LEU A 70 -8.50 -15.83 5.21
C LEU A 70 -9.20 -14.90 6.21
N THR A 71 -9.71 -13.74 5.77
CA THR A 71 -10.43 -12.80 6.64
C THR A 71 -11.68 -13.45 7.23
N LYS A 72 -12.43 -14.21 6.43
CA LYS A 72 -13.61 -14.97 6.91
C LYS A 72 -13.23 -16.11 7.86
N SER A 73 -12.05 -16.73 7.66
CA SER A 73 -11.61 -17.88 8.46
C SER A 73 -10.93 -17.49 9.78
N ILE A 74 -10.11 -16.43 9.77
CA ILE A 74 -9.28 -15.99 10.90
C ILE A 74 -9.29 -14.46 11.05
N PRO A 75 -10.47 -13.83 11.29
CA PRO A 75 -10.66 -12.39 11.18
C PRO A 75 -9.73 -11.57 12.08
N ALA A 76 -9.52 -11.98 13.33
CA ALA A 76 -8.68 -11.24 14.29
C ALA A 76 -7.20 -11.20 13.84
N ILE A 77 -6.68 -12.30 13.30
CA ILE A 77 -5.30 -12.37 12.81
C ILE A 77 -5.17 -11.51 11.56
N MET A 78 -6.12 -11.61 10.62
CA MET A 78 -6.12 -10.81 9.39
C MET A 78 -6.26 -9.33 9.67
N PHE A 79 -7.11 -8.94 10.62
CA PHE A 79 -7.24 -7.55 11.05
C PHE A 79 -5.89 -6.99 11.54
N PHE A 80 -5.16 -7.73 12.35
CA PHE A 80 -3.87 -7.31 12.88
C PHE A 80 -2.77 -7.33 11.80
N VAL A 81 -2.66 -8.43 11.04
CA VAL A 81 -1.59 -8.59 10.04
C VAL A 81 -1.81 -7.68 8.84
N THR A 82 -2.98 -7.74 8.21
CA THR A 82 -3.28 -6.99 6.99
C THR A 82 -3.63 -5.53 7.29
N GLY A 83 -4.32 -5.27 8.43
CA GLY A 83 -4.68 -3.91 8.82
C GLY A 83 -3.51 -3.06 9.32
N PHE A 84 -2.53 -3.67 10.00
CA PHE A 84 -1.45 -2.91 10.65
C PHE A 84 -0.05 -3.33 10.23
N LEU A 85 0.32 -4.61 10.33
CA LEU A 85 1.71 -5.03 10.14
C LEU A 85 2.17 -4.94 8.68
N ALA A 86 1.32 -5.37 7.74
CA ALA A 86 1.65 -5.31 6.32
C ALA A 86 1.84 -3.85 5.85
N PRO A 87 0.92 -2.90 6.12
CA PRO A 87 1.11 -1.49 5.76
C PRO A 87 2.41 -0.89 6.28
N ILE A 88 2.79 -1.15 7.54
CA ILE A 88 4.05 -0.65 8.08
C ILE A 88 5.24 -1.19 7.28
N GLY A 89 5.28 -2.51 7.08
CA GLY A 89 6.40 -3.16 6.38
C GLY A 89 6.51 -2.72 4.92
N GLU A 90 5.39 -2.64 4.24
CA GLU A 90 5.32 -2.27 2.83
C GLU A 90 5.69 -0.80 2.62
N GLU A 91 5.15 0.13 3.41
CA GLU A 91 5.49 1.53 3.28
C GLU A 91 6.97 1.80 3.60
N LEU A 92 7.56 1.12 4.58
CA LEU A 92 8.98 1.23 4.85
C LEU A 92 9.84 0.80 3.66
N ILE A 93 9.45 -0.26 2.95
CA ILE A 93 10.18 -0.75 1.77
C ILE A 93 9.94 0.17 0.57
N PHE A 94 8.68 0.39 0.20
CA PHE A 94 8.35 1.08 -1.05
C PHE A 94 8.56 2.59 -0.96
N ARG A 95 8.26 3.25 0.17
CA ARG A 95 8.42 4.70 0.35
C ARG A 95 9.70 5.04 1.08
N GLY A 96 10.00 4.32 2.16
CA GLY A 96 11.20 4.56 2.96
C GLY A 96 12.49 4.26 2.20
N ILE A 97 12.55 3.17 1.41
CA ILE A 97 13.76 2.77 0.68
C ILE A 97 13.67 3.14 -0.79
N ILE A 98 12.72 2.54 -1.54
CA ILE A 98 12.68 2.62 -3.00
C ILE A 98 12.39 4.05 -3.46
N PHE A 99 11.25 4.62 -3.06
CA PHE A 99 10.86 5.96 -3.47
C PHE A 99 11.87 7.01 -2.99
N THR A 100 12.25 6.99 -1.72
CA THR A 100 13.22 7.93 -1.14
C THR A 100 14.59 7.82 -1.79
N GLY A 101 15.02 6.62 -2.15
CA GLY A 101 16.27 6.40 -2.88
C GLY A 101 16.25 6.98 -4.29
N LEU A 102 15.19 6.69 -5.04
CA LEU A 102 15.05 7.10 -6.44
C LEU A 102 14.71 8.59 -6.61
N ARG A 103 13.91 9.20 -5.72
CA ARG A 103 13.51 10.62 -5.82
C ARG A 103 14.69 11.59 -5.81
N LYS A 104 15.84 11.17 -5.27
CA LYS A 104 17.08 11.96 -5.28
C LYS A 104 17.63 12.16 -6.67
N TYR A 105 17.38 11.23 -7.58
CA TYR A 105 17.87 11.24 -8.95
C TYR A 105 16.78 11.69 -9.92
N ASN A 106 15.58 11.11 -9.80
CA ASN A 106 14.46 11.43 -10.68
C ASN A 106 13.13 11.17 -9.94
N ARG A 107 12.35 12.23 -9.74
CA ARG A 107 11.06 12.18 -9.06
C ARG A 107 10.04 11.32 -9.82
N PHE A 108 9.94 11.49 -11.13
CA PHE A 108 9.00 10.71 -11.95
C PHE A 108 9.33 9.21 -11.89
N LEU A 109 10.61 8.86 -12.03
CA LEU A 109 11.06 7.48 -11.93
C LEU A 109 10.73 6.87 -10.55
N ALA A 110 10.87 7.65 -9.47
CA ALA A 110 10.52 7.19 -8.13
C ALA A 110 9.05 6.80 -8.02
N TYR A 111 8.13 7.63 -8.56
CA TYR A 111 6.71 7.30 -8.60
C TYR A 111 6.44 6.03 -9.40
N VAL A 112 6.94 5.96 -10.63
CA VAL A 112 6.66 4.84 -11.54
C VAL A 112 7.21 3.52 -10.96
N VAL A 113 8.46 3.51 -10.52
CA VAL A 113 9.09 2.27 -10.01
C VAL A 113 8.47 1.83 -8.69
N SER A 114 8.24 2.78 -7.76
CA SER A 114 7.64 2.44 -6.47
C SER A 114 6.21 1.91 -6.63
N ALA A 115 5.40 2.51 -7.50
CA ALA A 115 4.03 2.08 -7.75
C ALA A 115 3.99 0.74 -8.53
N PHE A 116 4.83 0.57 -9.53
CA PHE A 116 4.94 -0.67 -10.29
C PHE A 116 5.32 -1.84 -9.38
N LEU A 117 6.38 -1.70 -8.61
CA LEU A 117 6.85 -2.76 -7.71
C LEU A 117 5.84 -3.06 -6.61
N PHE A 118 5.15 -2.02 -6.10
CA PHE A 118 4.06 -2.20 -5.14
C PHE A 118 2.90 -3.01 -5.74
N GLY A 119 2.49 -2.69 -6.96
CA GLY A 119 1.46 -3.47 -7.66
C GLY A 119 1.91 -4.89 -7.97
N PHE A 120 3.15 -5.04 -8.46
CA PHE A 120 3.69 -6.33 -8.89
C PHE A 120 3.79 -7.35 -7.75
N ILE A 121 4.22 -6.94 -6.54
CA ILE A 121 4.35 -7.87 -5.41
C ILE A 121 3.02 -8.55 -5.04
N HIS A 122 1.88 -7.92 -5.32
CA HIS A 122 0.56 -8.46 -5.03
C HIS A 122 0.08 -9.53 -6.03
N VAL A 123 0.65 -9.57 -7.22
CA VAL A 123 0.27 -10.51 -8.27
C VAL A 123 1.38 -11.48 -8.67
N MET A 124 2.61 -11.25 -8.23
CA MET A 124 3.79 -11.97 -8.69
C MET A 124 3.71 -13.48 -8.47
N ASN A 125 3.13 -13.95 -7.38
CA ASN A 125 2.99 -15.38 -7.09
C ASN A 125 2.12 -16.08 -8.13
N SER A 126 1.00 -15.47 -8.52
CA SER A 126 0.09 -16.00 -9.54
C SER A 126 0.74 -15.94 -10.93
N VAL A 127 1.46 -14.86 -11.24
CA VAL A 127 2.18 -14.70 -12.50
C VAL A 127 3.28 -15.77 -12.64
N PHE A 128 4.07 -15.99 -11.61
CA PHE A 128 5.11 -17.03 -11.61
C PHE A 128 4.54 -18.46 -11.60
N ALA A 129 3.30 -18.65 -11.12
CA ALA A 129 2.56 -19.89 -11.25
C ALA A 129 1.97 -20.13 -12.66
N GLY A 130 2.22 -19.23 -13.62
CA GLY A 130 1.81 -19.32 -15.02
C GLY A 130 0.55 -18.53 -15.38
N ASN A 131 -0.12 -17.87 -14.44
CA ASN A 131 -1.27 -17.03 -14.72
C ASN A 131 -0.85 -15.61 -15.09
N ILE A 132 -0.41 -15.42 -16.35
CA ILE A 132 0.07 -14.12 -16.85
C ILE A 132 -1.03 -13.05 -16.86
N PHE A 133 -2.30 -13.43 -16.94
CA PHE A 133 -3.44 -12.49 -16.92
C PHE A 133 -3.56 -11.72 -15.59
N GLU A 134 -3.01 -12.25 -14.50
CA GLU A 134 -2.91 -11.54 -13.23
C GLU A 134 -2.09 -10.24 -13.32
N MET A 135 -1.23 -10.08 -14.33
CA MET A 135 -0.52 -8.81 -14.57
C MET A 135 -1.48 -7.62 -14.73
N VAL A 136 -2.66 -7.83 -15.30
CA VAL A 136 -3.67 -6.77 -15.43
C VAL A 136 -4.25 -6.39 -14.07
N GLN A 137 -4.41 -7.38 -13.16
CA GLN A 137 -4.88 -7.16 -11.80
C GLN A 137 -3.89 -6.37 -10.91
N MET A 138 -2.66 -6.15 -11.39
CA MET A 138 -1.69 -5.27 -10.75
C MET A 138 -2.13 -3.79 -10.75
N ILE A 139 -2.97 -3.37 -11.71
CA ILE A 139 -3.29 -1.96 -11.94
C ILE A 139 -3.90 -1.27 -10.71
N PRO A 140 -4.95 -1.80 -10.04
CA PRO A 140 -5.51 -1.18 -8.84
C PRO A 140 -4.48 -1.00 -7.71
N TYR A 141 -3.61 -2.01 -7.51
CA TYR A 141 -2.53 -1.92 -6.52
C TYR A 141 -1.50 -0.84 -6.89
N ALA A 142 -1.10 -0.76 -8.15
CA ALA A 142 -0.19 0.28 -8.63
C ALA A 142 -0.81 1.68 -8.48
N CYS A 143 -2.11 1.84 -8.74
CA CYS A 143 -2.84 3.08 -8.48
C CYS A 143 -2.81 3.47 -7.00
N SER A 144 -3.04 2.52 -6.09
CA SER A 144 -2.85 2.73 -4.65
C SER A 144 -1.40 3.12 -4.33
N GLY A 145 -0.45 2.44 -4.96
CA GLY A 145 0.97 2.74 -4.86
C GLY A 145 1.32 4.19 -5.22
N LEU A 146 0.71 4.75 -6.25
CA LEU A 146 0.87 6.15 -6.62
C LEU A 146 0.32 7.10 -5.54
N VAL A 147 -0.87 6.80 -5.00
CA VAL A 147 -1.48 7.61 -3.93
C VAL A 147 -0.60 7.61 -2.68
N PHE A 148 -0.14 6.43 -2.23
CA PHE A 148 0.71 6.34 -1.05
C PHE A 148 2.03 7.10 -1.23
N ALA A 149 2.64 7.04 -2.42
CA ALA A 149 3.82 7.82 -2.75
C ALA A 149 3.53 9.34 -2.74
N TYR A 150 2.38 9.75 -3.28
CA TYR A 150 1.95 11.15 -3.27
C TYR A 150 1.72 11.69 -1.85
N ILE A 151 1.01 10.95 -1.01
CA ILE A 151 0.76 11.33 0.39
C ILE A 151 2.09 11.42 1.17
N TYR A 152 2.99 10.44 0.99
CA TYR A 152 4.32 10.49 1.59
C TYR A 152 5.10 11.72 1.14
N GLU A 153 5.13 12.03 -0.15
CA GLU A 153 5.89 13.15 -0.67
C GLU A 153 5.30 14.50 -0.26
N SER A 154 3.97 14.63 -0.29
CA SER A 154 3.27 15.88 0.06
C SER A 154 3.38 16.27 1.53
N THR A 155 3.52 15.27 2.42
CA THR A 155 3.65 15.48 3.86
C THR A 155 5.10 15.40 4.35
N ASP A 156 6.02 14.92 3.52
CA ASP A 156 7.38 14.48 3.85
C ASP A 156 7.43 13.58 5.10
N ASN A 157 6.32 12.85 5.36
CA ASN A 157 6.18 12.01 6.54
C ASN A 157 5.59 10.64 6.20
N ILE A 158 6.35 9.58 6.51
CA ILE A 158 5.96 8.20 6.19
C ILE A 158 4.72 7.75 6.94
N TRP A 159 4.44 8.33 8.11
CA TRP A 159 3.26 7.97 8.89
C TRP A 159 1.96 8.37 8.19
N ALA A 160 1.96 9.42 7.37
CA ALA A 160 0.79 9.77 6.57
C ALA A 160 0.45 8.67 5.55
N SER A 161 1.46 8.16 4.85
CA SER A 161 1.30 7.05 3.91
C SER A 161 0.89 5.75 4.62
N ILE A 162 1.53 5.42 5.75
CA ILE A 162 1.16 4.26 6.58
C ILE A 162 -0.30 4.37 7.03
N LEU A 163 -0.74 5.54 7.53
CA LEU A 163 -2.13 5.76 7.95
C LEU A 163 -3.10 5.63 6.78
N THR A 164 -2.77 6.16 5.60
CA THR A 164 -3.60 5.97 4.40
C THR A 164 -3.79 4.48 4.09
N HIS A 165 -2.70 3.74 4.09
CA HIS A 165 -2.70 2.32 3.79
C HIS A 165 -3.47 1.50 4.85
N MET A 166 -3.21 1.75 6.14
CA MET A 166 -3.94 1.13 7.24
C MET A 166 -5.44 1.38 7.15
N THR A 167 -5.85 2.64 6.95
CA THR A 167 -7.26 3.02 6.85
C THR A 167 -7.94 2.29 5.68
N ASN A 168 -7.26 2.22 4.52
CA ASN A 168 -7.77 1.46 3.37
C ASN A 168 -7.95 -0.03 3.68
N ASN A 169 -6.93 -0.66 4.26
CA ASN A 169 -6.98 -2.10 4.54
C ASN A 169 -8.01 -2.42 5.62
N ILE A 170 -8.09 -1.63 6.69
CA ILE A 170 -9.09 -1.81 7.74
C ILE A 170 -10.50 -1.65 7.15
N PHE A 171 -10.72 -0.63 6.31
CA PHE A 171 -12.01 -0.45 5.65
C PHE A 171 -12.37 -1.65 4.76
N ALA A 172 -11.42 -2.14 3.95
CA ALA A 172 -11.64 -3.32 3.11
C ALA A 172 -11.95 -4.58 3.94
N LEU A 173 -11.25 -4.81 5.06
CA LEU A 173 -11.53 -5.92 5.97
C LEU A 173 -12.92 -5.82 6.60
N LEU A 174 -13.36 -4.62 6.98
CA LEU A 174 -14.71 -4.40 7.51
C LEU A 174 -15.77 -4.71 6.45
N VAL A 175 -15.58 -4.26 5.20
CA VAL A 175 -16.51 -4.57 4.09
C VAL A 175 -16.59 -6.08 3.80
N ILE A 176 -15.50 -6.85 4.02
CA ILE A 176 -15.51 -8.31 3.85
C ILE A 176 -16.31 -9.00 4.98
N LEU A 177 -16.31 -8.43 6.19
CA LEU A 177 -16.90 -9.06 7.38
C LEU A 177 -18.38 -8.71 7.59
N PHE A 178 -18.83 -7.55 7.11
CA PHE A 178 -20.18 -7.00 7.30
C PHE A 178 -20.88 -6.68 5.98
#